data_33318207fa7e766447351c1694197ccd
#
_entry.id   33318207fa7e766447351c1694197ccd
#
_cell.length_a   1.000
_cell.length_b   1.000
_cell.length_c   1.000
_cell.angle_alpha   90.00
_cell.angle_beta   90.00
_cell.angle_gamma   90.00
#
_symmetry.space_group_name_H-M   'P 1'
#
loop_
_entity.id
_entity.type
_entity.pdbx_description
1 polymer ?
#
loop_
_entity_poly.entity_id
_entity_poly.type
_entity_poly.pdbx_seq_one_letter_code
_entity_poly.pdbx_strand_id
1 'polypeptide(L)'
;MLPLIGRNWQWVESDCWTLVRDYYKSKGLILPDWDRPPEEDFANNPIFDQCWQLAGFHELQDDEPLQEGDALLFNIYDDKPNHVGIFLDDGNILHHFKNQLSRCDSYGRWLQQSTSRRLRHDAFKP
;
A
#
# COMPACT_ATOMS: atom_id res chain seq x y z
N MET A 1 13.35 -12.47 8.81
CA MET A 1 12.61 -11.35 8.22
C MET A 1 12.22 -10.37 9.32
N LEU A 2 12.39 -9.09 9.09
CA LEU A 2 11.98 -8.08 10.07
C LEU A 2 10.46 -8.12 10.26
N PRO A 3 9.96 -7.89 11.48
CA PRO A 3 8.52 -7.79 11.69
C PRO A 3 7.89 -6.75 10.78
N LEU A 4 6.63 -6.98 10.42
CA LEU A 4 5.89 -6.02 9.58
C LEU A 4 5.39 -4.83 10.40
N ILE A 5 5.17 -5.01 11.69
CA ILE A 5 4.65 -3.98 12.59
C ILE A 5 5.79 -3.44 13.46
N GLY A 6 5.79 -2.14 13.69
CA GLY A 6 6.76 -1.49 14.55
C GLY A 6 8.05 -1.07 13.86
N ARG A 7 8.05 -1.02 12.53
CA ARG A 7 9.22 -0.57 11.77
C ARG A 7 9.36 0.93 11.86
N ASN A 8 10.61 1.41 11.97
CA ASN A 8 10.91 2.83 11.83
C ASN A 8 10.80 3.23 10.36
N TRP A 9 10.30 4.44 10.11
CA TRP A 9 10.24 4.98 8.76
C TRP A 9 11.64 5.37 8.26
N GLN A 10 11.94 4.98 7.02
CA GLN A 10 13.13 5.44 6.31
C GLN A 10 12.85 5.37 4.82
N TRP A 11 12.92 6.50 4.15
CA TRP A 11 12.61 6.60 2.73
C TRP A 11 13.41 5.59 1.92
N VAL A 12 12.75 4.85 1.02
CA VAL A 12 13.27 3.77 0.19
C VAL A 12 13.54 2.47 0.98
N GLU A 13 14.18 2.54 2.14
CA GLU A 13 14.63 1.34 2.86
C GLU A 13 13.56 0.73 3.75
N SER A 14 12.67 1.55 4.30
CA SER A 14 11.60 1.11 5.21
C SER A 14 10.42 2.07 5.13
N ASP A 15 9.82 2.14 3.96
CA ASP A 15 8.65 2.99 3.68
C ASP A 15 7.40 2.15 3.42
N CYS A 16 6.32 2.79 2.98
CA CYS A 16 5.05 2.09 2.78
C CYS A 16 5.13 1.02 1.68
N TRP A 17 5.86 1.27 0.59
CA TRP A 17 6.00 0.27 -0.47
C TRP A 17 6.88 -0.89 -0.04
N THR A 18 7.94 -0.64 0.71
CA THR A 18 8.79 -1.69 1.26
C THR A 18 7.97 -2.64 2.14
N LEU A 19 7.08 -2.09 2.97
CA LEU A 19 6.19 -2.88 3.83
C LEU A 19 5.28 -3.77 2.99
N VAL A 20 4.68 -3.22 1.94
CA VAL A 20 3.80 -3.96 1.04
C VAL A 20 4.56 -5.10 0.35
N ARG A 21 5.75 -4.82 -0.16
CA ARG A 21 6.59 -5.85 -0.79
C ARG A 21 6.90 -6.98 0.17
N ASP A 22 7.23 -6.66 1.42
CA ASP A 22 7.56 -7.68 2.42
C ASP A 22 6.33 -8.49 2.84
N TYR A 23 5.16 -7.86 2.89
CA TYR A 23 3.91 -8.61 3.12
C TYR A 23 3.69 -9.65 2.03
N TYR A 24 3.75 -9.25 0.77
CA TYR A 24 3.54 -10.21 -0.34
C TYR A 24 4.63 -11.27 -0.37
N LYS A 25 5.87 -10.92 -0.05
CA LYS A 25 6.95 -11.90 0.05
C LYS A 25 6.63 -12.97 1.09
N SER A 26 6.03 -12.60 2.21
CA SER A 26 5.60 -13.57 3.23
C SER A 26 4.50 -14.51 2.73
N LYS A 27 3.80 -14.13 1.66
CA LYS A 27 2.78 -14.96 1.00
C LYS A 27 3.32 -15.69 -0.23
N GLY A 28 4.63 -15.65 -0.45
CA GLY A 28 5.26 -16.35 -1.57
C GLY A 28 5.30 -15.57 -2.87
N LEU A 29 5.03 -14.27 -2.85
CA LEU A 29 4.98 -13.44 -4.05
C LEU A 29 6.02 -12.33 -3.99
N ILE A 30 6.91 -12.30 -4.99
CA ILE A 30 7.96 -11.28 -5.08
C ILE A 30 7.47 -10.16 -6.00
N LEU A 31 7.27 -8.98 -5.43
CA LEU A 31 6.91 -7.79 -6.19
C LEU A 31 8.16 -7.03 -6.63
N PRO A 32 8.10 -6.31 -7.77
CA PRO A 32 9.20 -5.47 -8.21
C PRO A 32 9.40 -4.28 -7.27
N ASP A 33 10.60 -3.73 -7.29
CA ASP A 33 10.87 -2.44 -6.71
C ASP A 33 11.25 -1.47 -7.83
N TRP A 34 11.14 -0.18 -7.56
CA TRP A 34 11.49 0.86 -8.51
C TRP A 34 12.15 2.02 -7.79
N ASP A 35 12.88 2.82 -8.58
CA ASP A 35 13.53 4.01 -8.04
C ASP A 35 12.46 5.02 -7.62
N ARG A 36 12.62 5.55 -6.41
CA ARG A 36 11.72 6.56 -5.88
C ARG A 36 12.31 7.95 -6.15
N PRO A 37 11.45 8.95 -6.38
CA PRO A 37 11.93 10.34 -6.45
C PRO A 37 12.48 10.77 -5.08
N PRO A 38 13.19 11.91 -5.01
CA PRO A 38 13.55 12.48 -3.70
C PRO A 38 12.33 12.59 -2.80
N GLU A 39 12.51 12.38 -1.50
CA GLU A 39 11.39 12.34 -0.55
C GLU A 39 10.54 13.60 -0.61
N GLU A 40 11.18 14.77 -0.75
CA GLU A 40 10.49 16.05 -0.82
C GLU A 40 9.59 16.19 -2.06
N ASP A 41 9.84 15.42 -3.10
CA ASP A 41 9.06 15.46 -4.35
C ASP A 41 7.98 14.37 -4.40
N PHE A 42 7.93 13.49 -3.41
CA PHE A 42 7.10 12.30 -3.48
C PHE A 42 5.60 12.65 -3.53
N ALA A 43 5.16 13.63 -2.76
CA ALA A 43 3.75 14.01 -2.72
C ALA A 43 3.25 14.49 -4.09
N ASN A 44 4.13 15.05 -4.92
CA ASN A 44 3.79 15.55 -6.25
C ASN A 44 4.04 14.54 -7.37
N ASN A 45 4.55 13.37 -7.04
CA ASN A 45 4.88 12.33 -8.02
C ASN A 45 3.96 11.13 -7.82
N PRO A 46 3.03 10.84 -8.74
CA PRO A 46 2.07 9.75 -8.58
C PRO A 46 2.68 8.40 -8.93
N ILE A 47 3.82 8.05 -8.33
CA ILE A 47 4.57 6.84 -8.69
C ILE A 47 3.73 5.57 -8.46
N PHE A 48 2.95 5.51 -7.38
CA PHE A 48 2.09 4.34 -7.15
C PHE A 48 1.02 4.22 -8.23
N ASP A 49 0.42 5.34 -8.62
CA ASP A 49 -0.62 5.36 -9.63
C ASP A 49 -0.09 4.99 -11.02
N GLN A 50 1.19 5.21 -11.26
CA GLN A 50 1.85 4.82 -12.52
C GLN A 50 2.34 3.38 -12.52
N CYS A 51 2.66 2.81 -11.37
CA CYS A 51 3.38 1.54 -11.28
C CYS A 51 2.55 0.35 -10.83
N TRP A 52 1.32 0.53 -10.34
CA TRP A 52 0.54 -0.59 -9.81
C TRP A 52 0.26 -1.67 -10.84
N GLN A 53 0.03 -1.29 -12.10
CA GLN A 53 -0.20 -2.27 -13.16
C GLN A 53 1.07 -3.07 -13.46
N LEU A 54 2.23 -2.41 -13.44
CA LEU A 54 3.51 -3.08 -13.68
C LEU A 54 3.85 -4.08 -12.57
N ALA A 55 3.33 -3.85 -11.37
CA ALA A 55 3.52 -4.77 -10.25
C ALA A 55 2.59 -5.98 -10.29
N GLY A 56 1.67 -6.03 -11.27
CA GLY A 56 0.78 -7.19 -11.45
C GLY A 56 -0.58 -7.05 -10.78
N PHE A 57 -1.00 -5.84 -10.46
CA PHE A 57 -2.32 -5.57 -9.88
C PHE A 57 -3.35 -5.22 -10.95
N HIS A 58 -4.62 -5.48 -10.64
CA HIS A 58 -5.75 -4.95 -11.37
C HIS A 58 -6.66 -4.20 -10.40
N GLU A 59 -7.42 -3.23 -10.94
CA GLU A 59 -8.32 -2.43 -10.12
C GLU A 59 -9.64 -3.16 -9.92
N LEU A 60 -10.15 -3.13 -8.67
CA LEU A 60 -11.43 -3.71 -8.34
C LEU A 60 -12.57 -2.78 -8.77
N GLN A 61 -13.70 -3.37 -9.16
CA GLN A 61 -14.92 -2.64 -9.40
C GLN A 61 -15.53 -2.18 -8.08
N ASP A 62 -16.37 -1.16 -8.10
CA ASP A 62 -16.98 -0.60 -6.90
C ASP A 62 -17.81 -1.61 -6.12
N ASP A 63 -18.41 -2.60 -6.82
CA ASP A 63 -19.25 -3.63 -6.22
C ASP A 63 -18.46 -4.86 -5.75
N GLU A 64 -17.17 -4.94 -6.02
CA GLU A 64 -16.35 -6.05 -5.56
C GLU A 64 -15.93 -5.82 -4.10
N PRO A 65 -16.21 -6.76 -3.19
CA PRO A 65 -15.77 -6.60 -1.81
C PRO A 65 -14.26 -6.78 -1.67
N LEU A 66 -13.67 -6.08 -0.71
CA LEU A 66 -12.28 -6.27 -0.36
C LEU A 66 -12.08 -7.64 0.29
N GLN A 67 -10.91 -8.23 0.03
CA GLN A 67 -10.48 -9.46 0.71
C GLN A 67 -9.05 -9.30 1.18
N GLU A 68 -8.62 -10.17 2.09
CA GLU A 68 -7.27 -10.11 2.64
C GLU A 68 -6.23 -10.13 1.53
N GLY A 69 -5.26 -9.25 1.64
CA GLY A 69 -4.18 -9.12 0.67
C GLY A 69 -4.43 -8.07 -0.39
N ASP A 70 -5.62 -7.49 -0.46
CA ASP A 70 -5.86 -6.40 -1.41
C ASP A 70 -5.05 -5.18 -1.03
N ALA A 71 -4.55 -4.47 -2.03
CA ALA A 71 -3.78 -3.24 -1.83
C ALA A 71 -4.70 -2.03 -2.04
N LEU A 72 -4.47 -1.01 -1.23
CA LEU A 72 -5.22 0.24 -1.31
C LEU A 72 -4.26 1.39 -1.52
N LEU A 73 -4.55 2.23 -2.51
CA LEU A 73 -3.82 3.48 -2.70
C LEU A 73 -4.62 4.60 -2.05
N PHE A 74 -3.91 5.45 -1.31
CA PHE A 74 -4.52 6.53 -0.54
C PHE A 74 -3.97 7.88 -0.95
N ASN A 75 -4.84 8.88 -0.96
CA ASN A 75 -4.47 10.29 -1.06
C ASN A 75 -4.41 10.86 0.36
N ILE A 76 -3.21 10.90 0.94
CA ILE A 76 -3.04 11.38 2.32
C ILE A 76 -2.64 12.85 2.28
N TYR A 77 -3.58 13.72 2.67
CA TYR A 77 -3.41 15.18 2.67
C TYR A 77 -3.01 15.75 1.30
N ASP A 78 -3.42 15.06 0.22
CA ASP A 78 -3.10 15.47 -1.15
C ASP A 78 -4.18 14.95 -2.08
N ASP A 79 -4.17 15.40 -3.34
CA ASP A 79 -5.08 14.93 -4.38
C ASP A 79 -4.48 13.81 -5.25
N LYS A 80 -3.29 13.32 -4.90
CA LYS A 80 -2.60 12.25 -5.62
C LYS A 80 -2.29 11.08 -4.70
N PRO A 81 -2.27 9.84 -5.24
CA PRO A 81 -1.91 8.68 -4.43
C PRO A 81 -0.47 8.79 -3.94
N ASN A 82 -0.29 8.90 -2.65
CA ASN A 82 1.02 9.03 -2.01
C ASN A 82 1.24 8.03 -0.88
N HIS A 83 0.32 7.08 -0.70
CA HIS A 83 0.40 6.09 0.36
C HIS A 83 -0.26 4.80 -0.09
N VAL A 84 0.26 3.67 0.37
CA VAL A 84 -0.27 2.35 0.05
C VAL A 84 -0.36 1.51 1.32
N GLY A 85 -1.37 0.68 1.41
CA GLY A 85 -1.56 -0.25 2.50
C GLY A 85 -2.18 -1.56 2.04
N ILE A 86 -2.27 -2.52 2.94
CA ILE A 86 -2.81 -3.86 2.68
C ILE A 86 -4.04 -4.07 3.55
N PHE A 87 -5.13 -4.51 2.92
CA PHE A 87 -6.34 -4.90 3.64
C PHE A 87 -6.17 -6.28 4.25
N LEU A 88 -6.46 -6.40 5.54
CA LEU A 88 -6.39 -7.65 6.28
C LEU A 88 -7.78 -8.21 6.51
N ASP A 89 -7.88 -9.51 6.80
CA ASP A 89 -9.15 -10.22 6.95
C ASP A 89 -9.98 -9.75 8.14
N ASP A 90 -9.35 -9.07 9.11
CA ASP A 90 -10.04 -8.49 10.26
C ASP A 90 -10.58 -7.07 9.99
N GLY A 91 -10.46 -6.58 8.75
CA GLY A 91 -10.91 -5.24 8.39
C GLY A 91 -9.94 -4.14 8.72
N ASN A 92 -8.71 -4.47 9.10
CA ASN A 92 -7.65 -3.50 9.37
C ASN A 92 -6.78 -3.28 8.14
N ILE A 93 -6.05 -2.17 8.15
CA ILE A 93 -5.06 -1.83 7.13
C ILE A 93 -3.68 -1.92 7.73
N LEU A 94 -2.83 -2.73 7.13
CA LEU A 94 -1.39 -2.76 7.44
C LEU A 94 -0.71 -1.71 6.58
N HIS A 95 -0.09 -0.71 7.21
CA HIS A 95 0.54 0.38 6.47
C HIS A 95 1.64 1.08 7.28
N HIS A 96 2.34 1.99 6.62
CA HIS A 96 3.47 2.69 7.22
C HIS A 96 3.43 4.17 6.82
N PHE A 97 2.88 5.01 7.70
CA PHE A 97 2.87 6.45 7.52
C PHE A 97 4.28 7.03 7.67
N LYS A 98 4.54 8.10 6.92
CA LYS A 98 5.81 8.82 6.97
C LYS A 98 6.14 9.23 8.41
N ASN A 99 7.38 8.95 8.82
CA ASN A 99 7.92 9.32 10.14
C ASN A 99 7.18 8.71 11.32
N GLN A 100 6.46 7.61 11.10
CA GLN A 100 5.78 6.87 12.15
C GLN A 100 6.18 5.39 12.08
N LEU A 101 5.88 4.64 13.13
CA LEU A 101 6.07 3.19 13.09
C LEU A 101 5.01 2.55 12.19
N SER A 102 5.39 1.50 11.50
CA SER A 102 4.40 0.69 10.76
C SER A 102 3.41 0.07 11.73
N ARG A 103 2.14 0.00 11.33
CA ARG A 103 1.07 -0.46 12.21
C ARG A 103 -0.15 -0.93 11.43
N CYS A 104 -1.10 -1.49 12.16
CA CYS A 104 -2.44 -1.76 11.65
C CYS A 104 -3.42 -0.74 12.22
N ASP A 105 -4.27 -0.18 11.36
CA ASP A 105 -5.36 0.70 11.74
C ASP A 105 -6.66 0.18 11.15
N SER A 106 -7.80 0.42 11.84
CA SER A 106 -9.10 0.10 11.28
C SER A 106 -9.32 0.83 9.96
N TYR A 107 -9.94 0.15 9.00
CA TYR A 107 -10.35 0.78 7.75
C TYR A 107 -11.60 1.61 7.99
N GLY A 108 -11.43 2.68 8.77
CA GLY A 108 -12.49 3.57 9.16
C GLY A 108 -12.79 4.63 8.10
N ARG A 109 -13.66 5.57 8.47
CA ARG A 109 -14.21 6.55 7.53
C ARG A 109 -13.14 7.38 6.84
N TRP A 110 -12.14 7.86 7.60
CA TRP A 110 -11.10 8.72 7.04
C TRP A 110 -10.26 7.98 6.00
N LEU A 111 -9.85 6.75 6.30
CA LEU A 111 -9.09 5.95 5.34
C LEU A 111 -9.94 5.58 4.12
N GLN A 112 -11.23 5.27 4.33
CA GLN A 112 -12.12 4.98 3.21
C GLN A 112 -12.28 6.19 2.30
N GLN A 113 -12.43 7.38 2.86
CA GLN A 113 -12.55 8.61 2.08
C GLN A 113 -11.25 8.99 1.39
N SER A 114 -10.11 8.57 1.95
CA SER A 114 -8.79 8.82 1.36
C SER A 114 -8.41 7.80 0.30
N THR A 115 -9.18 6.73 0.14
CA THR A 115 -8.87 5.66 -0.82
C THR A 115 -9.05 6.17 -2.25
N SER A 116 -7.99 6.06 -3.04
CA SER A 116 -7.97 6.43 -4.45
C SER A 116 -8.26 5.22 -5.34
N ARG A 117 -7.65 4.07 -5.05
CA ARG A 117 -7.83 2.83 -5.81
C ARG A 117 -7.85 1.64 -4.88
N ARG A 118 -8.64 0.65 -5.26
CA ARG A 118 -8.71 -0.66 -4.60
C ARG A 118 -8.18 -1.66 -5.59
N LEU A 119 -7.09 -2.36 -5.22
CA LEU A 119 -6.33 -3.19 -6.15
C LEU A 119 -6.21 -4.62 -5.63
N ARG A 120 -6.21 -5.58 -6.56
CA ARG A 120 -5.92 -6.98 -6.23
C ARG A 120 -4.82 -7.49 -7.13
N HIS A 121 -3.85 -8.19 -6.55
CA HIS A 121 -2.81 -8.80 -7.37
C HIS A 121 -3.39 -9.97 -8.17
N ASP A 122 -2.96 -10.11 -9.42
CA ASP A 122 -3.48 -11.12 -10.35
C ASP A 122 -3.22 -12.56 -9.87
N ALA A 123 -2.24 -12.75 -8.97
CA ALA A 123 -1.97 -14.06 -8.38
C ALA A 123 -3.02 -14.48 -7.35
N PHE A 124 -3.82 -13.54 -6.82
CA PHE A 124 -4.87 -13.82 -5.84
C PHE A 124 -6.22 -13.79 -6.55
N LYS A 125 -7.00 -14.84 -6.35
CA LYS A 125 -8.31 -14.95 -6.98
C LYS A 125 -9.42 -14.54 -6.02
N PRO A 126 -10.57 -14.10 -6.57
CA PRO A 126 -11.75 -13.83 -5.74
C PRO A 126 -12.17 -15.02 -4.91
#